data_36394e85cb5ed27c90e0c3312a8c9aff
#
_entry.id   36394e85cb5ed27c90e0c3312a8c9aff
#
_cell.length_a   1.000
_cell.length_b   1.000
_cell.length_c   1.000
_cell.angle_alpha   90.00
_cell.angle_beta   90.00
_cell.angle_gamma   90.00
#
_symmetry.space_group_name_H-M   'P 1'
#
loop_
_entity.id
_entity.type
_entity.pdbx_description
1 polymer ?
#
loop_
_entity_poly.entity_id
_entity_poly.type
_entity_poly.pdbx_seq_one_letter_code
_entity_poly.pdbx_strand_id
1 'polypeptide(L)'
;MAKGRVYWLTGLSNSGKTTIGTALYYDLKKTKDNVVILDGDIMKELTSVSSADEFSEAGRLARAKRYSSLSKVLSDQGITVIVCTISMFDEVRAWNRQHIKGYVEVFIDASEDVLRLRDKKGLFSLKTSIQYPKNPDIRIENDGKTPIRSFVEQIKNYIPEFEENYDRDRAYWNQYYAGLNGKLAEPSQFAKDIVGKLKPGKHLLELGCGNGRDSLFFLNNGLRVTAIDASDIAIDLLNQLTKENDNALFVCDNFVKCKILYQMKYDYIYSRFTLHAINEEQENELLNNIKEGLVDGGMLLIEARTTKDEIYGKGERVEKNAYYYNGHYRRFVDVNIFRKKIEEIGLQIISLEERNGFSKTDESDPVLMRCVAIRSDG
;
A
#
# COMPACT_ATOMS: atom_id res chain seq x y z
N MET A 1 -13.09 -0.63 1.49
CA MET A 1 -13.17 -2.02 0.99
C MET A 1 -11.76 -2.55 0.81
N ALA A 2 -11.46 -3.75 1.28
CA ALA A 2 -10.17 -4.37 1.03
C ALA A 2 -9.93 -4.44 -0.49
N LYS A 3 -8.72 -4.09 -0.96
CA LYS A 3 -8.40 -4.16 -2.39
C LYS A 3 -8.27 -5.62 -2.83
N GLY A 4 -8.68 -5.89 -4.06
CA GLY A 4 -8.50 -7.20 -4.68
C GLY A 4 -7.04 -7.44 -5.04
N ARG A 5 -6.58 -8.70 -4.97
CA ARG A 5 -5.26 -9.10 -5.52
C ARG A 5 -5.33 -9.30 -7.02
N VAL A 6 -4.21 -9.09 -7.70
CA VAL A 6 -4.03 -9.45 -9.10
C VAL A 6 -2.94 -10.53 -9.21
N TYR A 7 -3.33 -11.76 -9.49
CA TYR A 7 -2.42 -12.84 -9.82
C TYR A 7 -2.18 -12.84 -11.34
N TRP A 8 -0.98 -12.42 -11.74
CA TRP A 8 -0.60 -12.31 -13.14
C TRP A 8 0.22 -13.54 -13.56
N LEU A 9 -0.47 -14.59 -14.05
CA LEU A 9 0.15 -15.82 -14.51
C LEU A 9 0.69 -15.61 -15.92
N THR A 10 2.00 -15.59 -16.05
CA THR A 10 2.71 -15.43 -17.32
C THR A 10 3.61 -16.65 -17.62
N GLY A 11 3.98 -16.85 -18.87
CA GLY A 11 4.79 -17.95 -19.33
C GLY A 11 4.53 -18.27 -20.79
N LEU A 12 5.31 -19.17 -21.37
CA LEU A 12 5.17 -19.58 -22.78
C LEU A 12 3.81 -20.22 -23.09
N SER A 13 3.45 -20.31 -24.37
CA SER A 13 2.30 -21.10 -24.78
C SER A 13 2.47 -22.55 -24.26
N ASN A 14 1.37 -23.19 -23.88
CA ASN A 14 1.34 -24.53 -23.32
C ASN A 14 2.07 -24.77 -21.98
N SER A 15 2.53 -23.69 -21.29
CA SER A 15 3.17 -23.81 -19.97
C SER A 15 2.21 -24.21 -18.85
N GLY A 16 0.89 -24.12 -19.05
CA GLY A 16 -0.13 -24.50 -18.06
C GLY A 16 -0.81 -23.33 -17.35
N LYS A 17 -0.61 -22.09 -17.79
CA LYS A 17 -1.21 -20.88 -17.18
C LYS A 17 -2.72 -20.98 -16.95
N THR A 18 -3.48 -21.26 -18.01
CA THR A 18 -4.93 -21.40 -17.96
C THR A 18 -5.36 -22.50 -17.00
N THR A 19 -4.70 -23.65 -17.03
CA THR A 19 -5.02 -24.80 -16.15
C THR A 19 -4.79 -24.44 -14.68
N ILE A 20 -3.64 -23.84 -14.36
CA ILE A 20 -3.31 -23.41 -12.98
C ILE A 20 -4.20 -22.25 -12.56
N GLY A 21 -4.42 -21.26 -13.43
CA GLY A 21 -5.28 -20.11 -13.15
C GLY A 21 -6.74 -20.50 -12.90
N THR A 22 -7.27 -21.43 -13.70
CA THR A 22 -8.64 -21.97 -13.50
C THR A 22 -8.75 -22.73 -12.18
N ALA A 23 -7.75 -23.55 -11.85
CA ALA A 23 -7.74 -24.25 -10.56
C ALA A 23 -7.65 -23.27 -9.38
N LEU A 24 -6.83 -22.23 -9.47
CA LEU A 24 -6.74 -21.16 -8.49
C LEU A 24 -8.08 -20.41 -8.35
N TYR A 25 -8.75 -20.11 -9.47
CA TYR A 25 -10.06 -19.46 -9.48
C TYR A 25 -11.09 -20.28 -8.69
N TYR A 26 -11.26 -21.55 -9.01
CA TYR A 26 -12.23 -22.40 -8.30
C TYR A 26 -11.87 -22.59 -6.82
N ASP A 27 -10.59 -22.61 -6.48
CA ASP A 27 -10.20 -22.75 -5.09
C ASP A 27 -10.46 -21.49 -4.29
N LEU A 28 -10.14 -20.29 -4.83
CA LEU A 28 -10.46 -19.00 -4.21
C LEU A 28 -11.96 -18.76 -4.09
N LYS A 29 -12.77 -19.19 -5.08
CA LYS A 29 -14.22 -19.09 -5.06
C LYS A 29 -14.90 -19.84 -3.91
N LYS A 30 -14.23 -20.79 -3.28
CA LYS A 30 -14.77 -21.48 -2.09
C LYS A 30 -14.88 -20.56 -0.87
N THR A 31 -14.10 -19.50 -0.83
CA THR A 31 -14.00 -18.60 0.34
C THR A 31 -14.22 -17.12 0.01
N LYS A 32 -14.29 -16.75 -1.28
CA LYS A 32 -14.45 -15.38 -1.75
C LYS A 32 -15.40 -15.31 -2.94
N ASP A 33 -16.40 -14.45 -2.87
CA ASP A 33 -17.34 -14.25 -3.99
C ASP A 33 -16.80 -13.32 -5.08
N ASN A 34 -15.90 -12.41 -4.72
CA ASN A 34 -15.34 -11.36 -5.59
C ASN A 34 -14.04 -11.80 -6.29
N VAL A 35 -14.09 -12.88 -7.04
CA VAL A 35 -12.95 -13.39 -7.83
C VAL A 35 -13.36 -13.49 -9.31
N VAL A 36 -12.51 -13.01 -10.22
CA VAL A 36 -12.66 -13.14 -11.67
C VAL A 36 -11.40 -13.68 -12.30
N ILE A 37 -11.56 -14.37 -13.46
CA ILE A 37 -10.44 -14.83 -14.26
C ILE A 37 -10.49 -14.16 -15.64
N LEU A 38 -9.36 -13.60 -16.06
CA LEU A 38 -9.13 -13.00 -17.36
C LEU A 38 -8.18 -13.93 -18.15
N ASP A 39 -8.75 -14.84 -18.89
CA ASP A 39 -7.97 -15.74 -19.76
C ASP A 39 -7.73 -15.09 -21.13
N GLY A 40 -6.51 -15.23 -21.65
CA GLY A 40 -6.13 -14.60 -22.92
C GLY A 40 -6.96 -15.05 -24.11
N ASP A 41 -7.49 -16.28 -24.12
CA ASP A 41 -8.32 -16.79 -25.22
C ASP A 41 -9.76 -16.26 -25.13
N ILE A 42 -10.34 -16.19 -23.93
CA ILE A 42 -11.67 -15.58 -23.71
C ILE A 42 -11.63 -14.07 -24.00
N MET A 43 -10.59 -13.41 -23.57
CA MET A 43 -10.44 -11.95 -23.75
C MET A 43 -10.24 -11.55 -25.21
N LYS A 44 -9.77 -12.45 -26.09
CA LYS A 44 -9.71 -12.20 -27.54
C LYS A 44 -11.09 -11.98 -28.14
N GLU A 45 -12.09 -12.73 -27.71
CA GLU A 45 -13.48 -12.57 -28.20
C GLU A 45 -14.07 -11.19 -27.85
N LEU A 46 -13.69 -10.65 -26.70
CA LEU A 46 -14.15 -9.34 -26.23
C LEU A 46 -13.38 -8.15 -26.83
N THR A 47 -12.18 -8.39 -27.35
CA THR A 47 -11.30 -7.34 -27.83
C THR A 47 -11.04 -7.42 -29.34
N SER A 48 -11.84 -8.20 -30.09
CA SER A 48 -11.66 -8.42 -31.53
C SER A 48 -11.69 -7.11 -32.33
N VAL A 49 -10.52 -6.54 -32.51
CA VAL A 49 -10.23 -5.64 -33.63
C VAL A 49 -9.69 -6.53 -34.74
N SER A 50 -10.47 -6.77 -35.76
CA SER A 50 -10.11 -7.56 -36.93
C SER A 50 -8.98 -6.88 -37.71
N SER A 51 -7.74 -7.13 -37.35
CA SER A 51 -6.59 -6.75 -38.15
C SER A 51 -5.47 -7.79 -38.06
N ALA A 52 -4.73 -7.95 -39.17
CA ALA A 52 -3.54 -8.80 -39.26
C ALA A 52 -2.44 -8.42 -38.21
N ASP A 53 -2.55 -7.25 -37.59
CA ASP A 53 -1.65 -6.74 -36.56
C ASP A 53 -1.85 -7.36 -35.17
N GLU A 54 -2.91 -8.13 -34.95
CA GLU A 54 -3.22 -8.67 -33.61
C GLU A 54 -2.14 -9.63 -33.07
N PHE A 55 -1.43 -10.30 -33.95
CA PHE A 55 -0.33 -11.22 -33.61
C PHE A 55 1.05 -10.55 -33.63
N SER A 56 1.15 -9.31 -34.09
CA SER A 56 2.38 -8.54 -34.05
C SER A 56 2.82 -8.27 -32.61
N GLU A 57 4.08 -7.94 -32.41
CA GLU A 57 4.60 -7.55 -31.10
C GLU A 57 3.83 -6.34 -30.52
N ALA A 58 3.57 -5.35 -31.34
CA ALA A 58 2.80 -4.17 -30.96
C ALA A 58 1.35 -4.51 -30.56
N GLY A 59 0.67 -5.39 -31.31
CA GLY A 59 -0.69 -5.86 -30.99
C GLY A 59 -0.74 -6.64 -29.67
N ARG A 60 0.24 -7.51 -29.45
CA ARG A 60 0.36 -8.27 -28.19
C ARG A 60 0.63 -7.35 -26.98
N LEU A 61 1.51 -6.37 -27.16
CA LEU A 61 1.80 -5.37 -26.14
C LEU A 61 0.55 -4.51 -25.81
N ALA A 62 -0.15 -4.01 -26.83
CA ALA A 62 -1.38 -3.25 -26.63
C ALA A 62 -2.44 -4.05 -25.88
N ARG A 63 -2.59 -5.34 -26.18
CA ARG A 63 -3.48 -6.25 -25.46
C ARG A 63 -3.06 -6.43 -24.01
N ALA A 64 -1.78 -6.63 -23.75
CA ALA A 64 -1.26 -6.74 -22.39
C ALA A 64 -1.53 -5.49 -21.55
N LYS A 65 -1.36 -4.28 -22.11
CA LYS A 65 -1.69 -3.01 -21.46
C LYS A 65 -3.19 -2.90 -21.14
N ARG A 66 -4.08 -3.40 -22.01
CA ARG A 66 -5.53 -3.44 -21.72
C ARG A 66 -5.84 -4.36 -20.55
N TYR A 67 -5.22 -5.55 -20.48
CA TYR A 67 -5.38 -6.44 -19.32
C TYR A 67 -4.89 -5.81 -18.03
N SER A 68 -3.76 -5.10 -18.08
CA SER A 68 -3.24 -4.35 -16.95
C SER A 68 -4.22 -3.30 -16.44
N SER A 69 -4.75 -2.46 -17.35
CA SER A 69 -5.72 -1.42 -17.01
C SER A 69 -7.02 -1.99 -16.44
N LEU A 70 -7.55 -3.07 -17.04
CA LEU A 70 -8.77 -3.73 -16.57
C LEU A 70 -8.53 -4.37 -15.19
N SER A 71 -7.41 -5.05 -15.01
CA SER A 71 -7.05 -5.67 -13.72
C SER A 71 -6.93 -4.63 -12.63
N LYS A 72 -6.34 -3.46 -12.94
CA LYS A 72 -6.27 -2.34 -12.00
C LYS A 72 -7.66 -1.85 -11.59
N VAL A 73 -8.54 -1.59 -12.55
CA VAL A 73 -9.91 -1.11 -12.25
C VAL A 73 -10.67 -2.10 -11.38
N LEU A 74 -10.61 -3.39 -11.68
CA LEU A 74 -11.28 -4.43 -10.91
C LEU A 74 -10.70 -4.58 -9.50
N SER A 75 -9.37 -4.62 -9.39
CA SER A 75 -8.71 -4.75 -8.08
C SER A 75 -8.91 -3.54 -7.19
N ASP A 76 -8.95 -2.34 -7.73
CA ASP A 76 -9.27 -1.11 -7.00
C ASP A 76 -10.70 -1.13 -6.40
N GLN A 77 -11.59 -1.95 -6.95
CA GLN A 77 -12.96 -2.17 -6.46
C GLN A 77 -13.08 -3.39 -5.52
N GLY A 78 -11.96 -3.97 -5.10
CA GLY A 78 -11.94 -5.10 -4.18
C GLY A 78 -12.11 -6.47 -4.85
N ILE A 79 -12.05 -6.56 -6.18
CA ILE A 79 -12.18 -7.81 -6.93
C ILE A 79 -10.80 -8.45 -7.10
N THR A 80 -10.65 -9.70 -6.69
CA THR A 80 -9.45 -10.50 -6.96
C THR A 80 -9.45 -10.93 -8.42
N VAL A 81 -8.38 -10.62 -9.15
CA VAL A 81 -8.25 -10.88 -10.58
C VAL A 81 -7.16 -11.91 -10.84
N ILE A 82 -7.46 -12.95 -11.59
CA ILE A 82 -6.49 -13.92 -12.07
C ILE A 82 -6.31 -13.69 -13.57
N VAL A 83 -5.12 -13.29 -13.99
CA VAL A 83 -4.81 -13.05 -15.41
C VAL A 83 -3.95 -14.20 -15.94
N CYS A 84 -4.39 -14.87 -17.01
CA CYS A 84 -3.63 -15.91 -17.68
C CYS A 84 -3.21 -15.41 -19.07
N THR A 85 -1.96 -15.01 -19.24
CA THR A 85 -1.49 -14.39 -20.48
C THR A 85 -0.03 -14.74 -20.83
N ILE A 86 0.32 -14.73 -22.13
CA ILE A 86 1.71 -14.86 -22.59
C ILE A 86 2.48 -13.53 -22.45
N SER A 87 1.87 -12.50 -21.92
CA SER A 87 2.42 -11.15 -21.86
C SER A 87 3.77 -11.08 -21.12
N MET A 88 4.85 -11.36 -21.84
CA MET A 88 6.23 -11.31 -21.32
C MET A 88 6.93 -10.03 -21.81
N PHE A 89 6.44 -8.87 -21.37
CA PHE A 89 6.98 -7.55 -21.65
C PHE A 89 7.42 -6.88 -20.36
N ASP A 90 8.67 -6.46 -20.26
CA ASP A 90 9.22 -5.80 -19.06
C ASP A 90 8.46 -4.52 -18.71
N GLU A 91 8.08 -3.72 -19.71
CA GLU A 91 7.32 -2.49 -19.49
C GLU A 91 5.93 -2.73 -18.88
N VAL A 92 5.26 -3.83 -19.25
CA VAL A 92 3.95 -4.20 -18.70
C VAL A 92 4.08 -4.61 -17.24
N ARG A 93 5.09 -5.43 -16.93
CA ARG A 93 5.36 -5.88 -15.56
C ARG A 93 5.76 -4.71 -14.66
N ALA A 94 6.63 -3.83 -15.14
CA ALA A 94 7.01 -2.62 -14.42
C ALA A 94 5.80 -1.72 -14.14
N TRP A 95 4.95 -1.50 -15.14
CA TRP A 95 3.72 -0.73 -14.97
C TRP A 95 2.77 -1.40 -13.96
N ASN A 96 2.57 -2.71 -14.04
CA ASN A 96 1.72 -3.45 -13.11
C ASN A 96 2.21 -3.31 -11.66
N ARG A 97 3.52 -3.50 -11.42
CA ARG A 97 4.12 -3.33 -10.09
C ARG A 97 3.93 -1.92 -9.53
N GLN A 98 4.03 -0.92 -10.38
CA GLN A 98 3.88 0.48 -9.97
C GLN A 98 2.42 0.87 -9.70
N HIS A 99 1.44 0.33 -10.46
CA HIS A 99 0.08 0.87 -10.48
C HIS A 99 -0.99 -0.08 -9.90
N ILE A 100 -0.70 -1.36 -9.73
CA ILE A 100 -1.63 -2.36 -9.21
C ILE A 100 -1.21 -2.74 -7.80
N LYS A 101 -1.97 -2.32 -6.80
CA LYS A 101 -1.78 -2.76 -5.42
C LYS A 101 -2.15 -4.24 -5.31
N GLY A 102 -1.34 -5.03 -4.59
CA GLY A 102 -1.56 -6.47 -4.50
C GLY A 102 -1.26 -7.24 -5.79
N TYR A 103 -0.40 -6.70 -6.67
CA TYR A 103 0.10 -7.39 -7.85
C TYR A 103 1.05 -8.52 -7.43
N VAL A 104 0.80 -9.72 -7.95
CA VAL A 104 1.62 -10.91 -7.75
C VAL A 104 1.96 -11.49 -9.12
N GLU A 105 3.22 -11.42 -9.51
CA GLU A 105 3.72 -12.01 -10.76
C GLU A 105 4.04 -13.49 -10.57
N VAL A 106 3.31 -14.35 -11.26
CA VAL A 106 3.49 -15.80 -11.23
C VAL A 106 4.06 -16.24 -12.56
N PHE A 107 5.32 -16.59 -12.59
CA PHE A 107 5.95 -17.14 -13.80
C PHE A 107 5.82 -18.66 -13.84
N ILE A 108 5.07 -19.15 -14.82
CA ILE A 108 4.92 -20.60 -15.08
C ILE A 108 6.03 -21.02 -16.04
N ASP A 109 7.09 -21.60 -15.47
CA ASP A 109 8.25 -22.09 -16.18
C ASP A 109 8.06 -23.58 -16.49
N ALA A 110 7.97 -23.92 -17.76
CA ALA A 110 7.87 -25.32 -18.20
C ALA A 110 9.04 -25.64 -19.13
N SER A 111 9.65 -26.82 -18.96
CA SER A 111 10.76 -27.24 -19.78
C SER A 111 10.36 -27.36 -21.26
N GLU A 112 11.32 -27.23 -22.15
CA GLU A 112 11.10 -27.35 -23.60
C GLU A 112 10.42 -28.67 -23.98
N ASP A 113 10.80 -29.77 -23.33
CA ASP A 113 10.21 -31.09 -23.55
C ASP A 113 8.73 -31.11 -23.18
N VAL A 114 8.35 -30.51 -22.07
CA VAL A 114 6.94 -30.40 -21.63
C VAL A 114 6.15 -29.53 -22.60
N LEU A 115 6.73 -28.40 -23.05
CA LEU A 115 6.09 -27.51 -24.01
C LEU A 115 5.86 -28.18 -25.36
N ARG A 116 6.87 -28.90 -25.90
CA ARG A 116 6.77 -29.65 -27.14
C ARG A 116 5.74 -30.79 -27.07
N LEU A 117 5.71 -31.54 -25.97
CA LEU A 117 4.73 -32.59 -25.73
C LEU A 117 3.28 -32.08 -25.75
N ARG A 118 3.08 -30.85 -25.30
CA ARG A 118 1.75 -30.19 -25.21
C ARG A 118 1.39 -29.35 -26.43
N ASP A 119 2.30 -29.18 -27.39
CA ASP A 119 2.10 -28.30 -28.55
C ASP A 119 1.26 -28.96 -29.65
N LYS A 120 -0.04 -29.07 -29.42
CA LYS A 120 -0.99 -29.59 -30.42
C LYS A 120 -1.25 -28.62 -31.60
N LYS A 121 -0.84 -27.34 -31.48
CA LYS A 121 -1.11 -26.29 -32.47
C LYS A 121 0.13 -25.85 -33.25
N GLY A 122 1.32 -26.46 -33.01
CA GLY A 122 2.58 -26.09 -33.68
C GLY A 122 3.07 -24.66 -33.41
N LEU A 123 2.62 -24.03 -32.31
CA LEU A 123 2.91 -22.64 -32.01
C LEU A 123 4.25 -22.42 -31.28
N PHE A 124 4.92 -23.50 -30.89
CA PHE A 124 6.18 -23.44 -30.14
C PHE A 124 7.35 -22.86 -30.96
N SER A 125 7.27 -22.95 -32.31
CA SER A 125 8.32 -22.50 -33.22
C SER A 125 8.28 -21.01 -33.58
N LEU A 126 7.29 -20.24 -33.10
CA LEU A 126 7.19 -18.81 -33.39
C LEU A 126 8.30 -18.07 -32.60
N LYS A 127 9.35 -17.67 -33.32
CA LYS A 127 10.40 -16.75 -32.82
C LYS A 127 9.80 -15.40 -32.56
N THR A 128 9.42 -15.14 -31.29
CA THR A 128 8.99 -13.84 -30.82
C THR A 128 10.01 -13.33 -29.83
N SER A 129 10.24 -12.03 -29.76
CA SER A 129 11.04 -11.43 -28.71
C SER A 129 10.34 -11.69 -27.36
N ILE A 130 11.00 -12.47 -26.50
CA ILE A 130 10.47 -12.88 -25.21
C ILE A 130 11.35 -12.28 -24.13
N GLN A 131 10.74 -11.48 -23.26
CA GLN A 131 11.41 -10.91 -22.10
C GLN A 131 11.00 -11.71 -20.87
N TYR A 132 11.79 -12.73 -20.53
CA TYR A 132 11.53 -13.57 -19.36
C TYR A 132 11.56 -12.75 -18.06
N PRO A 133 10.64 -13.04 -17.11
CA PRO A 133 10.69 -12.42 -15.79
C PRO A 133 12.03 -12.73 -15.11
N LYS A 134 12.76 -11.68 -14.72
CA LYS A 134 14.05 -11.85 -14.00
C LYS A 134 13.83 -12.17 -12.54
N ASN A 135 12.89 -11.48 -11.90
CA ASN A 135 12.55 -11.61 -10.48
C ASN A 135 11.02 -11.70 -10.34
N PRO A 136 10.36 -12.80 -10.74
CA PRO A 136 8.94 -12.98 -10.46
C PRO A 136 8.72 -13.19 -8.97
N ASP A 137 7.54 -12.83 -8.48
CA ASP A 137 7.17 -13.05 -7.07
C ASP A 137 7.07 -14.57 -6.77
N ILE A 138 6.59 -15.34 -7.76
CA ILE A 138 6.51 -16.78 -7.68
C ILE A 138 7.00 -17.38 -8.99
N ARG A 139 7.93 -18.33 -8.91
CA ARG A 139 8.32 -19.19 -10.03
C ARG A 139 7.75 -20.59 -9.81
N ILE A 140 6.98 -21.08 -10.75
CA ILE A 140 6.42 -22.43 -10.76
C ILE A 140 7.12 -23.24 -11.85
N GLU A 141 7.90 -24.23 -11.44
CA GLU A 141 8.51 -25.19 -12.34
C GLU A 141 7.49 -26.28 -12.69
N ASN A 142 6.85 -26.12 -13.84
CA ASN A 142 5.84 -27.08 -14.31
C ASN A 142 6.48 -28.21 -15.10
N ASP A 143 6.89 -29.26 -14.40
CA ASP A 143 7.50 -30.49 -14.93
C ASP A 143 6.50 -31.44 -15.61
N GLY A 144 5.22 -31.10 -15.60
CA GLY A 144 4.14 -31.94 -16.16
C GLY A 144 3.72 -33.11 -15.26
N LYS A 145 4.38 -33.32 -14.11
CA LYS A 145 4.14 -34.41 -13.15
C LYS A 145 3.60 -33.93 -11.81
N THR A 146 4.07 -32.78 -11.37
CA THR A 146 3.64 -32.18 -10.11
C THR A 146 2.13 -31.89 -10.14
N PRO A 147 1.36 -32.27 -9.10
CA PRO A 147 -0.08 -32.02 -9.05
C PRO A 147 -0.39 -30.52 -9.07
N ILE A 148 -1.39 -30.11 -9.86
CA ILE A 148 -1.81 -28.70 -9.99
C ILE A 148 -2.18 -28.09 -8.63
N ARG A 149 -2.74 -28.90 -7.73
CA ARG A 149 -3.09 -28.46 -6.36
C ARG A 149 -1.87 -27.89 -5.60
N SER A 150 -0.70 -28.50 -5.76
CA SER A 150 0.53 -28.01 -5.13
C SER A 150 0.92 -26.62 -5.62
N PHE A 151 0.73 -26.34 -6.91
CA PHE A 151 0.96 -25.00 -7.48
C PHE A 151 -0.05 -23.99 -6.96
N VAL A 152 -1.31 -24.38 -6.84
CA VAL A 152 -2.36 -23.51 -6.27
C VAL A 152 -2.05 -23.18 -4.81
N GLU A 153 -1.61 -24.16 -4.02
CA GLU A 153 -1.20 -23.95 -2.62
C GLU A 153 0.03 -23.02 -2.54
N GLN A 154 1.02 -23.19 -3.41
CA GLN A 154 2.18 -22.29 -3.48
C GLN A 154 1.75 -20.84 -3.78
N ILE A 155 0.83 -20.62 -4.73
CA ILE A 155 0.34 -19.26 -5.06
C ILE A 155 -0.45 -18.67 -3.91
N LYS A 156 -1.32 -19.44 -3.26
CA LYS A 156 -2.16 -18.97 -2.15
C LYS A 156 -1.37 -18.62 -0.90
N ASN A 157 -0.32 -19.42 -0.63
CA ASN A 157 0.54 -19.24 0.54
C ASN A 157 1.57 -18.12 0.35
N TYR A 158 1.72 -17.60 -0.88
CA TYR A 158 2.56 -16.44 -1.12
C TYR A 158 1.90 -15.18 -0.57
N ILE A 159 2.55 -14.60 0.41
CA ILE A 159 2.19 -13.29 0.96
C ILE A 159 3.31 -12.34 0.54
N PRO A 160 3.03 -11.28 -0.23
CA PRO A 160 4.03 -10.27 -0.54
C PRO A 160 4.63 -9.71 0.76
N GLU A 161 5.92 -9.55 0.84
CA GLU A 161 6.64 -9.05 2.02
C GLU A 161 6.02 -7.76 2.59
N PHE A 162 5.51 -6.91 1.70
CA PHE A 162 4.79 -5.69 2.06
C PHE A 162 3.46 -5.96 2.76
N GLU A 163 2.66 -6.92 2.30
CA GLU A 163 1.38 -7.26 2.93
C GLU A 163 1.60 -7.99 4.26
N GLU A 164 2.62 -8.84 4.35
CA GLU A 164 2.99 -9.53 5.58
C GLU A 164 3.34 -8.52 6.68
N ASN A 165 4.14 -7.51 6.38
CA ASN A 165 4.49 -6.46 7.33
C ASN A 165 3.27 -5.62 7.70
N TYR A 166 2.45 -5.21 6.73
CA TYR A 166 1.24 -4.43 6.99
C TYR A 166 0.20 -5.20 7.81
N ASP A 167 -0.08 -6.46 7.47
CA ASP A 167 -1.05 -7.29 8.20
C ASP A 167 -0.55 -7.62 9.62
N ARG A 168 0.76 -7.83 9.79
CA ARG A 168 1.38 -8.03 11.10
C ARG A 168 1.32 -6.76 11.96
N ASP A 169 1.65 -5.61 11.41
CA ASP A 169 1.57 -4.33 12.12
C ASP A 169 0.12 -3.98 12.46
N ARG A 170 -0.82 -4.24 11.53
CA ARG A 170 -2.25 -4.10 11.79
C ARG A 170 -2.73 -5.03 12.93
N ALA A 171 -2.32 -6.30 12.93
CA ALA A 171 -2.65 -7.24 14.00
C ALA A 171 -2.10 -6.79 15.36
N TYR A 172 -0.85 -6.29 15.37
CA TYR A 172 -0.24 -5.72 16.57
C TYR A 172 -1.05 -4.53 17.11
N TRP A 173 -1.40 -3.56 16.26
CA TRP A 173 -2.16 -2.39 16.69
C TRP A 173 -3.60 -2.74 17.08
N ASN A 174 -4.25 -3.67 16.39
CA ASN A 174 -5.55 -4.19 16.81
C ASN A 174 -5.51 -4.80 18.22
N GLN A 175 -4.51 -5.61 18.50
CA GLN A 175 -4.32 -6.18 19.84
C GLN A 175 -4.06 -5.09 20.89
N TYR A 176 -3.25 -4.10 20.55
CA TYR A 176 -2.96 -2.97 21.44
C TYR A 176 -4.22 -2.18 21.77
N TYR A 177 -5.01 -1.77 20.76
CA TYR A 177 -6.23 -0.99 20.98
C TYR A 177 -7.35 -1.80 21.65
N ALA A 178 -7.48 -3.08 21.35
CA ALA A 178 -8.39 -3.97 22.06
C ALA A 178 -8.06 -4.03 23.56
N GLY A 179 -6.77 -4.07 23.92
CA GLY A 179 -6.29 -4.08 25.29
C GLY A 179 -6.61 -2.81 26.08
N LEU A 180 -6.84 -1.68 25.42
CA LEU A 180 -7.22 -0.42 26.06
C LEU A 180 -8.68 -0.39 26.54
N ASN A 181 -9.51 -1.37 26.16
CA ASN A 181 -10.93 -1.49 26.56
C ASN A 181 -11.72 -0.17 26.37
N GLY A 182 -11.51 0.53 25.26
CA GLY A 182 -12.18 1.81 24.96
C GLY A 182 -11.67 3.01 25.73
N LYS A 183 -10.63 2.86 26.56
CA LYS A 183 -10.05 3.98 27.31
C LYS A 183 -9.33 4.94 26.38
N LEU A 184 -9.79 6.19 26.35
CA LEU A 184 -9.16 7.28 25.64
C LEU A 184 -8.02 7.87 26.48
N ALA A 185 -6.87 8.10 25.87
CA ALA A 185 -5.77 8.82 26.50
C ALA A 185 -6.00 10.34 26.42
N GLU A 186 -5.34 11.07 27.31
CA GLU A 186 -5.27 12.55 27.21
C GLU A 186 -4.66 12.98 25.86
N PRO A 187 -5.09 14.12 25.30
CA PRO A 187 -4.50 14.67 24.08
C PRO A 187 -2.98 14.80 24.20
N SER A 188 -2.29 14.56 23.11
CA SER A 188 -0.82 14.67 23.10
C SER A 188 -0.37 16.10 23.39
N GLN A 189 0.84 16.23 23.93
CA GLN A 189 1.42 17.56 24.14
C GLN A 189 1.58 18.30 22.79
N PHE A 190 1.87 17.58 21.70
CA PHE A 190 1.97 18.17 20.36
C PHE A 190 0.62 18.76 19.92
N ALA A 191 -0.48 18.02 20.06
CA ALA A 191 -1.82 18.56 19.74
C ALA A 191 -2.16 19.79 20.58
N LYS A 192 -1.87 19.76 21.90
CA LYS A 192 -2.09 20.91 22.81
C LYS A 192 -1.28 22.14 22.40
N ASP A 193 -0.02 21.95 21.98
CA ASP A 193 0.89 23.04 21.62
C ASP A 193 0.52 23.73 20.30
N ILE A 194 -0.13 22.99 19.38
CA ILE A 194 -0.47 23.50 18.04
C ILE A 194 -1.91 23.98 17.91
N VAL A 195 -2.85 23.50 18.71
CA VAL A 195 -4.29 23.78 18.52
C VAL A 195 -4.61 25.26 18.47
N GLY A 196 -3.93 26.08 19.27
CA GLY A 196 -4.08 27.52 19.26
C GLY A 196 -3.67 28.23 17.96
N LYS A 197 -2.94 27.54 17.08
CA LYS A 197 -2.56 28.03 15.74
C LYS A 197 -3.55 27.59 14.65
N LEU A 198 -4.47 26.70 14.97
CA LEU A 198 -5.46 26.16 14.04
C LEU A 198 -6.76 26.95 14.16
N LYS A 199 -7.41 27.21 13.04
CA LYS A 199 -8.65 27.98 12.99
C LYS A 199 -9.87 27.06 13.06
N PRO A 200 -10.85 27.29 13.95
CA PRO A 200 -12.11 26.55 13.96
C PRO A 200 -12.81 26.59 12.59
N GLY A 201 -13.55 25.54 12.26
CA GLY A 201 -14.23 25.34 10.98
C GLY A 201 -13.33 24.85 9.85
N LYS A 202 -12.01 24.85 10.03
CA LYS A 202 -11.04 24.34 9.06
C LYS A 202 -10.96 22.82 9.09
N HIS A 203 -10.52 22.23 7.98
CA HIS A 203 -10.46 20.78 7.79
C HIS A 203 -9.06 20.24 8.09
N LEU A 204 -8.96 19.36 9.08
CA LEU A 204 -7.74 18.66 9.46
C LEU A 204 -7.84 17.18 9.06
N LEU A 205 -6.76 16.68 8.44
CA LEU A 205 -6.53 15.25 8.25
C LEU A 205 -5.52 14.76 9.28
N GLU A 206 -5.87 13.73 10.07
CA GLU A 206 -4.93 13.02 10.93
C GLU A 206 -4.51 11.69 10.30
N LEU A 207 -3.20 11.47 10.19
CA LEU A 207 -2.59 10.23 9.68
C LEU A 207 -2.16 9.34 10.84
N GLY A 208 -2.71 8.11 10.92
CA GLY A 208 -2.44 7.18 12.02
C GLY A 208 -3.04 7.66 13.34
N CYS A 209 -4.37 7.83 13.37
CA CYS A 209 -5.06 8.42 14.51
C CYS A 209 -5.15 7.52 15.74
N GLY A 210 -4.92 6.22 15.59
CA GLY A 210 -5.09 5.24 16.65
C GLY A 210 -6.48 5.29 17.26
N ASN A 211 -6.58 5.30 18.59
CA ASN A 211 -7.84 5.43 19.31
C ASN A 211 -8.44 6.84 19.32
N GLY A 212 -7.88 7.77 18.52
CA GLY A 212 -8.46 9.08 18.24
C GLY A 212 -8.29 10.14 19.31
N ARG A 213 -7.37 9.98 20.25
CA ARG A 213 -7.17 10.95 21.33
C ARG A 213 -6.91 12.39 20.85
N ASP A 214 -6.13 12.55 19.78
CA ASP A 214 -5.84 13.86 19.18
C ASP A 214 -6.96 14.29 18.23
N SER A 215 -7.54 13.35 17.43
CA SER A 215 -8.72 13.61 16.59
C SER A 215 -9.90 14.19 17.37
N LEU A 216 -10.27 13.55 18.48
CA LEU A 216 -11.38 13.99 19.32
C LEU A 216 -11.08 15.34 19.98
N PHE A 217 -9.82 15.59 20.34
CA PHE A 217 -9.40 16.89 20.85
C PHE A 217 -9.54 17.98 19.80
N PHE A 218 -9.14 17.75 18.56
CA PHE A 218 -9.31 18.69 17.45
C PHE A 218 -10.79 18.95 17.13
N LEU A 219 -11.63 17.92 17.13
CA LEU A 219 -13.09 18.05 16.98
C LEU A 219 -13.68 18.95 18.07
N ASN A 220 -13.28 18.74 19.35
CA ASN A 220 -13.75 19.54 20.48
C ASN A 220 -13.26 20.99 20.42
N ASN A 221 -12.23 21.29 19.64
CA ASN A 221 -11.75 22.64 19.36
C ASN A 221 -12.32 23.22 18.05
N GLY A 222 -13.39 22.63 17.53
CA GLY A 222 -14.17 23.17 16.42
C GLY A 222 -13.60 22.91 15.03
N LEU A 223 -12.66 21.99 14.88
CA LEU A 223 -12.16 21.59 13.56
C LEU A 223 -13.06 20.52 12.93
N ARG A 224 -13.10 20.46 11.61
CA ARG A 224 -13.57 19.26 10.90
C ARG A 224 -12.41 18.29 10.82
N VAL A 225 -12.63 17.04 11.19
CA VAL A 225 -11.56 16.03 11.24
C VAL A 225 -11.88 14.86 10.35
N THR A 226 -10.98 14.58 9.40
CA THR A 226 -10.86 13.29 8.77
C THR A 226 -9.65 12.59 9.36
N ALA A 227 -9.76 11.31 9.72
CA ALA A 227 -8.65 10.58 10.30
C ALA A 227 -8.54 9.16 9.72
N ILE A 228 -7.33 8.69 9.54
CA ILE A 228 -7.03 7.40 8.93
C ILE A 228 -6.20 6.56 9.90
N ASP A 229 -6.59 5.32 10.11
CA ASP A 229 -5.77 4.32 10.81
C ASP A 229 -5.96 2.93 10.19
N ALA A 230 -4.96 2.06 10.34
CA ALA A 230 -5.01 0.69 9.85
C ALA A 230 -5.85 -0.22 10.75
N SER A 231 -6.04 0.15 12.02
CA SER A 231 -6.79 -0.64 13.00
C SER A 231 -8.30 -0.46 12.81
N ASP A 232 -8.98 -1.54 12.43
CA ASP A 232 -10.43 -1.58 12.36
C ASP A 232 -11.05 -1.44 13.76
N ILE A 233 -10.45 -2.01 14.80
CA ILE A 233 -10.92 -1.89 16.19
C ILE A 233 -10.92 -0.43 16.65
N ALA A 234 -9.86 0.31 16.35
CA ALA A 234 -9.77 1.73 16.71
C ALA A 234 -10.80 2.58 15.93
N ILE A 235 -10.91 2.36 14.64
CA ILE A 235 -11.83 3.09 13.76
C ILE A 235 -13.29 2.79 14.09
N ASP A 236 -13.66 1.55 14.36
CA ASP A 236 -15.03 1.18 14.75
C ASP A 236 -15.44 1.87 16.05
N LEU A 237 -14.55 1.92 17.05
CA LEU A 237 -14.79 2.66 18.28
C LEU A 237 -15.03 4.15 18.01
N LEU A 238 -14.20 4.79 17.18
CA LEU A 238 -14.33 6.20 16.85
C LEU A 238 -15.61 6.52 16.09
N ASN A 239 -15.98 5.69 15.13
CA ASN A 239 -17.25 5.83 14.40
C ASN A 239 -18.47 5.69 15.34
N GLN A 240 -18.38 4.85 16.36
CA GLN A 240 -19.44 4.76 17.37
C GLN A 240 -19.50 6.01 18.25
N LEU A 241 -18.34 6.52 18.70
CA LEU A 241 -18.26 7.69 19.58
C LEU A 241 -18.70 8.98 18.90
N THR A 242 -18.53 9.08 17.57
CA THR A 242 -18.80 10.30 16.80
C THR A 242 -19.98 10.15 15.83
N LYS A 243 -20.83 9.15 16.02
CA LYS A 243 -21.93 8.78 15.11
C LYS A 243 -22.85 9.95 14.70
N GLU A 244 -23.05 10.92 15.58
CA GLU A 244 -23.91 12.08 15.36
C GLU A 244 -23.12 13.37 15.05
N ASN A 245 -21.82 13.25 14.78
CA ASN A 245 -20.97 14.41 14.52
C ASN A 245 -20.56 14.48 13.04
N ASP A 246 -21.25 15.32 12.27
CA ASP A 246 -21.01 15.53 10.84
C ASP A 246 -19.62 16.10 10.51
N ASN A 247 -18.90 16.61 11.52
CA ASN A 247 -17.54 17.11 11.36
C ASN A 247 -16.45 16.01 11.50
N ALA A 248 -16.85 14.76 11.77
CA ALA A 248 -15.95 13.64 11.98
C ALA A 248 -16.06 12.59 10.87
N LEU A 249 -14.93 12.16 10.30
CA LEU A 249 -14.85 11.07 9.37
C LEU A 249 -13.65 10.18 9.72
N PHE A 250 -13.90 8.94 10.15
CA PHE A 250 -12.85 7.98 10.46
C PHE A 250 -12.82 6.85 9.44
N VAL A 251 -11.63 6.58 8.88
CA VAL A 251 -11.43 5.66 7.76
C VAL A 251 -10.40 4.60 8.12
N CYS A 252 -10.79 3.32 8.05
CA CYS A 252 -9.88 2.20 8.19
C CYS A 252 -9.16 1.95 6.86
N ASP A 253 -7.93 2.44 6.72
CA ASP A 253 -7.10 2.26 5.51
C ASP A 253 -5.61 2.49 5.85
N ASN A 254 -4.75 2.19 4.89
CA ASN A 254 -3.33 2.55 4.94
C ASN A 254 -3.15 4.05 4.65
N PHE A 255 -2.70 4.81 5.63
CA PHE A 255 -2.57 6.27 5.52
C PHE A 255 -1.57 6.74 4.45
N VAL A 256 -0.63 5.89 4.01
CA VAL A 256 0.29 6.22 2.91
C VAL A 256 -0.43 6.24 1.56
N LYS A 257 -1.34 5.28 1.35
CA LYS A 257 -1.95 4.98 0.05
C LYS A 257 -3.44 5.32 -0.04
N CYS A 258 -4.03 5.80 1.05
CA CYS A 258 -5.44 6.13 1.10
C CYS A 258 -5.77 7.28 0.15
N LYS A 259 -6.73 7.07 -0.74
CA LYS A 259 -7.10 8.08 -1.75
C LYS A 259 -7.63 9.37 -1.14
N ILE A 260 -8.28 9.30 0.03
CA ILE A 260 -8.78 10.46 0.75
C ILE A 260 -7.67 11.48 1.01
N LEU A 261 -6.44 11.04 1.23
CA LEU A 261 -5.29 11.91 1.48
C LEU A 261 -5.07 12.96 0.36
N TYR A 262 -5.27 12.59 -0.91
CA TYR A 262 -4.96 13.46 -2.04
C TYR A 262 -6.16 13.79 -2.94
N GLN A 263 -7.29 13.08 -2.80
CA GLN A 263 -8.54 13.40 -3.53
C GLN A 263 -9.37 14.50 -2.85
N MET A 264 -9.17 14.70 -1.56
CA MET A 264 -9.75 15.82 -0.81
C MET A 264 -8.69 16.88 -0.55
N LYS A 265 -9.11 18.05 -0.10
CA LYS A 265 -8.22 19.15 0.27
C LYS A 265 -8.37 19.47 1.75
N TYR A 266 -7.23 19.69 2.39
CA TYR A 266 -7.15 19.92 3.83
C TYR A 266 -6.40 21.20 4.12
N ASP A 267 -6.88 21.95 5.09
CA ASP A 267 -6.17 23.12 5.62
C ASP A 267 -4.98 22.68 6.48
N TYR A 268 -5.12 21.52 7.14
CA TYR A 268 -4.10 20.96 8.01
C TYR A 268 -3.94 19.46 7.78
N ILE A 269 -2.70 18.96 7.71
CA ILE A 269 -2.39 17.53 7.78
C ILE A 269 -1.49 17.32 9.00
N TYR A 270 -1.97 16.49 9.92
CA TYR A 270 -1.34 16.18 11.20
C TYR A 270 -0.88 14.71 11.23
N SER A 271 0.33 14.48 11.70
CA SER A 271 0.92 13.14 11.78
C SER A 271 1.81 13.05 13.02
N ARG A 272 1.48 12.14 13.92
CA ARG A 272 2.24 11.92 15.13
C ARG A 272 2.60 10.46 15.32
N PHE A 273 3.90 10.15 15.41
CA PHE A 273 4.41 8.79 15.57
C PHE A 273 3.97 7.81 14.46
N THR A 274 3.80 8.28 13.24
CA THR A 274 3.41 7.47 12.09
C THR A 274 4.59 7.16 11.17
N LEU A 275 5.54 8.10 10.99
CA LEU A 275 6.71 7.91 10.14
C LEU A 275 7.59 6.75 10.60
N HIS A 276 7.51 6.35 11.86
CA HIS A 276 8.26 5.20 12.37
C HIS A 276 7.68 3.84 11.91
N ALA A 277 6.42 3.81 11.46
CA ALA A 277 5.74 2.60 11.02
C ALA A 277 5.85 2.34 9.51
N ILE A 278 6.58 3.17 8.78
CA ILE A 278 6.72 3.10 7.32
C ILE A 278 8.18 3.16 6.89
N ASN A 279 8.52 2.50 5.79
CA ASN A 279 9.86 2.53 5.21
C ASN A 279 10.13 3.84 4.44
N GLU A 280 11.34 4.02 3.92
CA GLU A 280 11.74 5.27 3.24
C GLU A 280 10.99 5.50 1.92
N GLU A 281 10.69 4.46 1.16
CA GLU A 281 9.91 4.56 -0.08
C GLU A 281 8.48 5.01 0.21
N GLN A 282 7.87 4.43 1.23
CA GLN A 282 6.53 4.81 1.70
C GLN A 282 6.48 6.24 2.25
N GLU A 283 7.54 6.69 2.93
CA GLU A 283 7.65 8.09 3.36
C GLU A 283 7.67 9.03 2.16
N ASN A 284 8.43 8.73 1.13
CA ASN A 284 8.49 9.55 -0.08
C ASN A 284 7.12 9.59 -0.80
N GLU A 285 6.43 8.45 -0.91
CA GLU A 285 5.06 8.38 -1.45
C GLU A 285 4.10 9.22 -0.60
N LEU A 286 4.16 9.09 0.73
CA LEU A 286 3.32 9.82 1.68
C LEU A 286 3.52 11.33 1.56
N LEU A 287 4.74 11.81 1.52
CA LEU A 287 5.08 13.23 1.43
C LEU A 287 4.54 13.85 0.13
N ASN A 288 4.64 13.15 -1.00
CA ASN A 288 4.05 13.60 -2.26
C ASN A 288 2.51 13.68 -2.16
N ASN A 289 1.87 12.67 -1.59
CA ASN A 289 0.42 12.65 -1.39
C ASN A 289 -0.04 13.75 -0.44
N ILE A 290 0.74 14.06 0.60
CA ILE A 290 0.50 15.17 1.54
C ILE A 290 0.49 16.52 0.79
N LYS A 291 1.50 16.77 -0.05
CA LYS A 291 1.56 17.97 -0.87
C LYS A 291 0.29 18.13 -1.70
N GLU A 292 -0.13 17.06 -2.37
CA GLU A 292 -1.37 17.08 -3.18
C GLU A 292 -2.62 17.29 -2.32
N GLY A 293 -2.68 16.78 -1.11
CA GLY A 293 -3.82 16.90 -0.19
C GLY A 293 -3.96 18.26 0.49
N LEU A 294 -2.89 19.04 0.64
CA LEU A 294 -2.94 20.37 1.24
C LEU A 294 -3.57 21.41 0.30
N VAL A 295 -4.35 22.33 0.84
CA VAL A 295 -4.71 23.58 0.15
C VAL A 295 -3.49 24.50 0.06
N ASP A 296 -3.51 25.51 -0.79
CA ASP A 296 -2.52 26.57 -0.80
C ASP A 296 -2.57 27.32 0.53
N GLY A 297 -1.42 27.57 1.15
CA GLY A 297 -1.32 28.07 2.53
C GLY A 297 -1.65 27.03 3.61
N GLY A 298 -1.96 25.79 3.23
CA GLY A 298 -2.23 24.69 4.17
C GLY A 298 -0.97 24.23 4.91
N MET A 299 -1.14 23.71 6.12
CA MET A 299 -0.02 23.37 7.01
C MET A 299 0.13 21.88 7.21
N LEU A 300 1.37 21.40 7.08
CA LEU A 300 1.82 20.09 7.52
C LEU A 300 2.39 20.17 8.94
N LEU A 301 1.95 19.26 9.82
CA LEU A 301 2.29 19.20 11.23
C LEU A 301 2.76 17.78 11.57
N ILE A 302 4.06 17.57 11.78
CA ILE A 302 4.64 16.24 12.03
C ILE A 302 5.42 16.20 13.34
N GLU A 303 5.20 15.15 14.14
CA GLU A 303 6.05 14.75 15.25
C GLU A 303 6.52 13.29 15.05
N ALA A 304 7.86 13.05 15.09
CA ALA A 304 8.44 11.74 14.88
C ALA A 304 9.70 11.53 15.71
N ARG A 305 10.03 10.25 16.00
CA ARG A 305 11.31 9.86 16.63
C ARG A 305 12.47 10.02 15.65
N THR A 306 13.62 10.44 16.18
CA THR A 306 14.81 10.72 15.36
C THR A 306 15.93 9.71 15.60
N THR A 307 16.95 9.74 14.75
CA THR A 307 18.17 8.94 14.91
C THR A 307 18.97 9.28 16.17
N LYS A 308 18.59 10.33 16.92
CA LYS A 308 19.17 10.67 18.24
C LYS A 308 18.37 10.13 19.42
N ASP A 309 17.27 9.44 19.16
CA ASP A 309 16.45 8.82 20.20
C ASP A 309 17.23 7.71 20.94
N GLU A 310 17.02 7.57 22.24
CA GLU A 310 17.70 6.58 23.09
C GLU A 310 17.48 5.13 22.70
N ILE A 311 16.39 4.83 21.97
CA ILE A 311 16.10 3.49 21.46
C ILE A 311 16.60 3.25 20.03
N TYR A 312 17.24 4.26 19.41
CA TYR A 312 17.87 4.07 18.10
C TYR A 312 18.99 3.02 18.20
N GLY A 313 19.01 2.10 17.25
CA GLY A 313 19.99 1.00 17.23
C GLY A 313 19.66 -0.18 18.13
N LYS A 314 18.54 -0.14 18.89
CA LYS A 314 18.08 -1.28 19.68
C LYS A 314 17.21 -2.21 18.84
N GLY A 315 17.42 -3.52 19.02
CA GLY A 315 16.70 -4.57 18.29
C GLY A 315 17.44 -5.07 17.05
N GLU A 316 16.73 -5.83 16.23
CA GLU A 316 17.24 -6.37 14.97
C GLU A 316 17.17 -5.31 13.87
N ARG A 317 18.31 -5.01 13.24
CA ARG A 317 18.33 -4.06 12.13
C ARG A 317 17.72 -4.69 10.87
N VAL A 318 16.67 -4.07 10.31
CA VAL A 318 16.00 -4.55 9.09
C VAL A 318 16.36 -3.71 7.86
N GLU A 319 16.58 -2.41 8.03
CA GLU A 319 17.04 -1.51 6.96
C GLU A 319 17.81 -0.30 7.53
N LYS A 320 18.16 0.68 6.69
CA LYS A 320 18.78 1.91 7.15
C LYS A 320 17.86 2.67 8.10
N ASN A 321 18.34 2.97 9.31
CA ASN A 321 17.59 3.65 10.38
C ASN A 321 16.30 2.94 10.83
N ALA A 322 16.15 1.63 10.56
CA ALA A 322 14.98 0.86 10.96
C ALA A 322 15.36 -0.45 11.65
N TYR A 323 14.62 -0.77 12.70
CA TYR A 323 14.85 -1.90 13.59
C TYR A 323 13.56 -2.58 13.96
N TYR A 324 13.62 -3.90 14.16
CA TYR A 324 12.59 -4.67 14.82
C TYR A 324 12.85 -4.65 16.33
N TYR A 325 12.02 -3.94 17.07
CA TYR A 325 12.20 -3.77 18.50
C TYR A 325 10.87 -3.81 19.26
N ASN A 326 10.79 -4.59 20.32
CA ASN A 326 9.56 -4.83 21.11
C ASN A 326 8.35 -5.24 20.23
N GLY A 327 8.59 -6.16 19.30
CA GLY A 327 7.53 -6.84 18.53
C GLY A 327 7.01 -6.07 17.32
N HIS A 328 7.52 -4.91 16.98
CA HIS A 328 7.13 -4.18 15.77
C HIS A 328 8.26 -3.43 15.09
N TYR A 329 8.05 -3.08 13.82
CA TYR A 329 8.94 -2.28 13.01
C TYR A 329 9.04 -0.84 13.54
N ARG A 330 10.24 -0.30 13.64
CA ARG A 330 10.51 1.09 14.06
C ARG A 330 11.57 1.72 13.19
N ARG A 331 11.22 2.75 12.44
CA ARG A 331 12.15 3.59 11.71
C ARG A 331 12.33 4.93 12.41
N PHE A 332 13.53 5.47 12.32
CA PHE A 332 13.92 6.73 12.95
C PHE A 332 14.27 7.75 11.87
N VAL A 333 13.78 8.96 12.03
CA VAL A 333 13.97 10.05 11.06
C VAL A 333 15.34 10.69 11.23
N ASP A 334 16.11 10.80 10.15
CA ASP A 334 17.23 11.71 10.07
C ASP A 334 16.71 13.09 9.68
N VAL A 335 16.81 14.05 10.60
CA VAL A 335 16.20 15.39 10.45
C VAL A 335 16.77 16.17 9.26
N ASN A 336 18.06 15.97 8.93
CA ASN A 336 18.66 16.65 7.79
C ASN A 336 18.18 16.10 6.45
N ILE A 337 17.99 14.76 6.37
CA ILE A 337 17.41 14.13 5.20
C ILE A 337 15.94 14.53 5.06
N PHE A 338 15.19 14.52 6.16
CA PHE A 338 13.78 14.90 6.18
C PHE A 338 13.57 16.36 5.73
N ARG A 339 14.41 17.29 6.21
CA ARG A 339 14.42 18.69 5.75
C ARG A 339 14.47 18.78 4.22
N LYS A 340 15.45 18.10 3.62
CA LYS A 340 15.63 18.11 2.16
C LYS A 340 14.39 17.57 1.44
N LYS A 341 13.80 16.47 1.92
CA LYS A 341 12.59 15.89 1.34
C LYS A 341 11.41 16.87 1.36
N ILE A 342 11.21 17.58 2.48
CA ILE A 342 10.15 18.61 2.60
C ILE A 342 10.36 19.76 1.61
N GLU A 343 11.61 20.23 1.47
CA GLU A 343 11.97 21.29 0.53
C GLU A 343 11.83 20.82 -0.94
N GLU A 344 12.26 19.60 -1.25
CA GLU A 344 12.17 18.99 -2.59
C GLU A 344 10.73 18.82 -3.07
N ILE A 345 9.79 18.49 -2.19
CA ILE A 345 8.37 18.46 -2.54
C ILE A 345 7.74 19.86 -2.63
N GLY A 346 8.49 20.94 -2.34
CA GLY A 346 8.04 22.31 -2.49
C GLY A 346 7.21 22.83 -1.31
N LEU A 347 7.36 22.26 -0.11
CA LEU A 347 6.80 22.83 1.12
C LEU A 347 7.83 23.73 1.80
N GLN A 348 7.39 24.89 2.29
CA GLN A 348 8.22 25.81 3.04
C GLN A 348 8.22 25.44 4.53
N ILE A 349 9.38 25.14 5.08
CA ILE A 349 9.53 24.85 6.51
C ILE A 349 9.43 26.14 7.30
N ILE A 350 8.47 26.21 8.22
CA ILE A 350 8.27 27.33 9.16
C ILE A 350 9.06 27.07 10.46
N SER A 351 9.01 25.82 10.95
CA SER A 351 9.83 25.39 12.09
C SER A 351 10.21 23.93 11.95
N LEU A 352 11.43 23.61 12.35
CA LEU A 352 11.94 22.26 12.44
C LEU A 352 12.88 22.15 13.63
N GLU A 353 12.40 21.52 14.68
CA GLU A 353 13.10 21.35 15.94
C GLU A 353 13.36 19.88 16.22
N GLU A 354 14.53 19.57 16.81
CA GLU A 354 14.89 18.24 17.25
C GLU A 354 15.43 18.31 18.67
N ARG A 355 14.67 17.76 19.63
CA ARG A 355 15.09 17.71 21.04
C ARG A 355 14.25 16.69 21.84
N ASN A 356 14.67 16.44 23.07
CA ASN A 356 13.86 15.83 24.12
C ASN A 356 12.88 16.85 24.75
N GLY A 357 12.04 16.39 25.69
CA GLY A 357 11.07 17.23 26.39
C GLY A 357 9.78 17.50 25.60
N PHE A 358 9.63 17.01 24.37
CA PHE A 358 8.39 17.16 23.60
C PHE A 358 7.28 16.19 24.03
N SER A 359 7.66 15.01 24.50
CA SER A 359 6.69 13.96 24.91
C SER A 359 7.25 13.18 26.09
N LYS A 360 7.69 13.91 27.12
CA LYS A 360 8.25 13.33 28.34
C LYS A 360 7.17 12.61 29.14
N THR A 361 7.50 11.42 29.60
CA THR A 361 6.74 10.61 30.56
C THR A 361 7.61 10.29 31.77
N ASP A 362 7.05 9.66 32.79
CA ASP A 362 7.85 9.18 33.94
C ASP A 362 8.88 8.11 33.55
N GLU A 363 8.62 7.39 32.43
CA GLU A 363 9.45 6.27 31.99
C GLU A 363 10.43 6.63 30.86
N SER A 364 10.20 7.72 30.12
CA SER A 364 11.01 8.06 28.94
C SER A 364 10.93 9.53 28.56
N ASP A 365 11.99 10.04 27.96
CA ASP A 365 12.05 11.37 27.34
C ASP A 365 12.67 11.29 25.94
N PRO A 366 11.87 10.83 24.93
CA PRO A 366 12.38 10.57 23.60
C PRO A 366 12.89 11.83 22.90
N VAL A 367 13.92 11.68 22.07
CA VAL A 367 14.35 12.74 21.17
C VAL A 367 13.47 12.72 19.92
N LEU A 368 12.64 13.77 19.81
CA LEU A 368 11.68 13.90 18.73
C LEU A 368 12.01 15.08 17.82
N MET A 369 11.62 14.93 16.56
CA MET A 369 11.50 16.00 15.60
C MET A 369 10.07 16.52 15.62
N ARG A 370 9.89 17.86 15.62
CA ARG A 370 8.64 18.54 15.26
C ARG A 370 8.87 19.40 14.03
N CYS A 371 8.08 19.17 13.00
CA CYS A 371 8.10 19.93 11.77
C CYS A 371 6.76 20.64 11.55
N VAL A 372 6.81 21.93 11.27
CA VAL A 372 5.69 22.71 10.73
C VAL A 372 6.13 23.23 9.37
N ALA A 373 5.44 22.83 8.31
CA ALA A 373 5.69 23.32 6.97
C ALA A 373 4.39 23.79 6.31
N ILE A 374 4.47 24.72 5.36
CA ILE A 374 3.34 25.30 4.65
C ILE A 374 3.49 25.04 3.17
N ARG A 375 2.37 24.71 2.51
CA ARG A 375 2.30 24.72 1.06
C ARG A 375 2.29 26.18 0.58
N SER A 376 3.34 26.61 -0.10
CA SER A 376 3.39 27.93 -0.72
C SER A 376 2.38 28.05 -1.84
N ASP A 377 1.77 29.23 -1.97
CA ASP A 377 1.00 29.58 -3.16
C ASP A 377 1.93 29.46 -4.37
N GLY A 378 1.53 28.67 -5.40
CA GLY A 378 2.30 28.47 -6.62
C GLY A 378 2.26 29.67 -7.55
#